data_db9a82ce87dfec9758b7494650f07e89
#
_entry.id   db9a82ce87dfec9758b7494650f07e89
#
_cell.length_a   1.000
_cell.length_b   1.000
_cell.length_c   1.000
_cell.angle_alpha   90.00
_cell.angle_beta   90.00
_cell.angle_gamma   90.00
#
_symmetry.space_group_name_H-M   'P 1'
#
loop_
_entity.id
_entity.type
_entity.pdbx_description
1 polymer ?
#
loop_
_entity_poly.entity_id
_entity_poly.type
_entity_poly.pdbx_seq_one_letter_code
_entity_poly.pdbx_strand_id
1 'polypeptide(L)'
;PVYVPAINWNVIAIILGSSLFVDVTSRSGLFTWIAIKLTRASAGDPLKLLVFYGVMTVVFSAVLNNVTAMIIVGALSGVSLAKLCLTNKLLGFLLIEALLTNVGGLLTLISSVPNIIIGNAAGITFVTFFIKASPYVAVATAVTIYMGARLFGIESLKGDAAKAEAASLVAGFDENDGIESAGFFCFGTAMTSLFIIAMASASIMVW
;
A
#
# COMPACT_ATOMS: atom_id res chain seq x y z
N PRO A 1 -7.54 40.28 -0.05
CA PRO A 1 -8.87 39.77 -0.42
C PRO A 1 -8.88 39.04 -1.78
N VAL A 2 -7.83 39.18 -2.59
CA VAL A 2 -7.74 38.55 -3.92
C VAL A 2 -7.45 37.03 -3.86
N TYR A 3 -6.79 36.57 -2.80
CA TYR A 3 -6.34 35.16 -2.71
C TYR A 3 -7.45 34.18 -2.29
N VAL A 4 -8.40 34.61 -1.47
CA VAL A 4 -9.44 33.71 -0.95
C VAL A 4 -10.38 33.18 -2.04
N PRO A 5 -10.81 33.94 -3.06
CA PRO A 5 -11.61 33.43 -4.16
C PRO A 5 -10.86 32.52 -5.12
N ALA A 6 -9.51 32.56 -5.14
CA ALA A 6 -8.67 31.74 -5.98
C ALA A 6 -8.40 30.34 -5.36
N ILE A 7 -8.77 30.11 -4.09
CA ILE A 7 -8.60 28.84 -3.41
C ILE A 7 -9.67 27.84 -3.87
N ASN A 8 -9.25 26.70 -4.39
CA ASN A 8 -10.17 25.61 -4.69
C ASN A 8 -10.52 24.83 -3.41
N TRP A 9 -11.59 25.24 -2.73
CA TRP A 9 -12.04 24.66 -1.48
C TRP A 9 -12.44 23.17 -1.63
N ASN A 10 -12.89 22.74 -2.81
CA ASN A 10 -13.21 21.32 -3.07
C ASN A 10 -11.96 20.46 -2.96
N VAL A 11 -10.85 20.91 -3.54
CA VAL A 11 -9.56 20.18 -3.44
C VAL A 11 -9.09 20.11 -2.00
N ILE A 12 -9.19 21.20 -1.24
CA ILE A 12 -8.81 21.22 0.17
C ILE A 12 -9.68 20.26 0.99
N ALA A 13 -10.99 20.26 0.77
CA ALA A 13 -11.91 19.35 1.47
C ALA A 13 -11.62 17.88 1.18
N ILE A 14 -11.30 17.54 -0.08
CA ILE A 14 -10.91 16.17 -0.47
C ILE A 14 -9.60 15.77 0.23
N ILE A 15 -8.59 16.63 0.23
CA ILE A 15 -7.29 16.35 0.87
C ILE A 15 -7.47 16.14 2.37
N LEU A 16 -8.18 17.02 3.05
CA LEU A 16 -8.41 16.91 4.50
C LEU A 16 -9.26 15.69 4.84
N GLY A 17 -10.35 15.47 4.11
CA GLY A 17 -11.25 14.34 4.34
C GLY A 17 -10.56 13.00 4.10
N SER A 18 -9.83 12.86 3.01
CA SER A 18 -9.08 11.64 2.72
C SER A 18 -7.96 11.40 3.73
N SER A 19 -7.24 12.44 4.18
CA SER A 19 -6.18 12.31 5.18
C SER A 19 -6.72 11.86 6.53
N LEU A 20 -7.81 12.42 6.99
CA LEU A 20 -8.47 12.00 8.24
C LEU A 20 -8.99 10.56 8.15
N PHE A 21 -9.62 10.22 7.03
CA PHE A 21 -10.10 8.86 6.78
C PHE A 21 -8.95 7.84 6.85
N VAL A 22 -7.84 8.12 6.16
CA VAL A 22 -6.65 7.28 6.13
C VAL A 22 -6.06 7.10 7.53
N ASP A 23 -5.93 8.19 8.32
CA ASP A 23 -5.38 8.11 9.68
C ASP A 23 -6.24 7.21 10.59
N VAL A 24 -7.55 7.40 10.58
CA VAL A 24 -8.48 6.57 11.38
C VAL A 24 -8.43 5.11 10.94
N THR A 25 -8.44 4.84 9.63
CA THR A 25 -8.45 3.47 9.10
C THR A 25 -7.12 2.76 9.36
N SER A 26 -5.99 3.45 9.25
CA SER A 26 -4.68 2.85 9.51
C SER A 26 -4.52 2.37 10.96
N ARG A 27 -5.13 3.05 11.91
CA ARG A 27 -5.14 2.68 13.34
C ARG A 27 -6.02 1.47 13.66
N SER A 28 -6.92 1.06 12.76
CA SER A 28 -7.79 -0.11 12.99
C SER A 28 -7.06 -1.46 13.00
N GLY A 29 -5.79 -1.49 12.58
CA GLY A 29 -5.00 -2.71 12.44
C GLY A 29 -5.25 -3.50 11.15
N LEU A 30 -6.18 -3.05 10.29
CA LEU A 30 -6.54 -3.74 9.04
C LEU A 30 -5.31 -3.96 8.14
N PHE A 31 -4.51 -2.93 7.94
CA PHE A 31 -3.35 -3.00 7.05
C PHE A 31 -2.24 -3.88 7.63
N THR A 32 -2.04 -3.83 8.95
CA THR A 32 -1.10 -4.72 9.65
C THR A 32 -1.53 -6.18 9.54
N TRP A 33 -2.81 -6.47 9.73
CA TRP A 33 -3.36 -7.81 9.56
C TRP A 33 -3.16 -8.37 8.14
N ILE A 34 -3.44 -7.56 7.09
CA ILE A 34 -3.20 -7.96 5.70
C ILE A 34 -1.72 -8.29 5.50
N ALA A 35 -0.84 -7.45 6.01
CA ALA A 35 0.60 -7.64 5.83
C ALA A 35 1.14 -8.88 6.55
N ILE A 36 0.66 -9.19 7.76
CA ILE A 36 1.02 -10.42 8.48
C ILE A 36 0.54 -11.65 7.69
N LYS A 37 -0.68 -11.62 7.15
CA LYS A 37 -1.16 -12.71 6.28
C LYS A 37 -0.30 -12.91 5.05
N LEU A 38 0.12 -11.85 4.38
CA LEU A 38 1.01 -11.94 3.22
C LEU A 38 2.40 -12.46 3.61
N THR A 39 2.91 -12.05 4.78
CA THR A 39 4.17 -12.57 5.32
C THR A 39 4.08 -14.08 5.51
N ARG A 40 3.03 -14.58 6.14
CA ARG A 40 2.80 -16.03 6.31
C ARG A 40 2.64 -16.75 4.95
N ALA A 41 1.91 -16.16 4.01
CA ALA A 41 1.72 -16.71 2.66
C ALA A 41 3.04 -16.79 1.86
N SER A 42 4.03 -15.93 2.15
CA SER A 42 5.34 -16.00 1.52
C SER A 42 6.15 -17.23 1.93
N ALA A 43 5.75 -17.91 3.03
CA ALA A 43 6.48 -18.99 3.66
C ALA A 43 7.96 -18.65 3.94
N GLY A 44 8.26 -17.36 4.19
CA GLY A 44 9.60 -16.86 4.47
C GLY A 44 10.55 -16.80 3.28
N ASP A 45 10.09 -17.08 2.06
CA ASP A 45 10.90 -16.94 0.85
C ASP A 45 11.14 -15.46 0.54
N PRO A 46 12.41 -14.98 0.48
CA PRO A 46 12.71 -13.54 0.33
C PRO A 46 12.16 -12.95 -0.97
N LEU A 47 12.21 -13.68 -2.08
CA LEU A 47 11.71 -13.18 -3.35
C LEU A 47 10.18 -13.08 -3.35
N LYS A 48 9.49 -14.10 -2.81
CA LYS A 48 8.02 -14.06 -2.66
C LYS A 48 7.60 -12.95 -1.71
N LEU A 49 8.34 -12.78 -0.60
CA LEU A 49 8.08 -11.71 0.35
C LEU A 49 8.22 -10.34 -0.30
N LEU A 50 9.27 -10.13 -1.10
CA LEU A 50 9.47 -8.89 -1.85
C LEU A 50 8.32 -8.62 -2.83
N VAL A 51 7.87 -9.65 -3.57
CA VAL A 51 6.74 -9.51 -4.51
C VAL A 51 5.46 -9.16 -3.76
N PHE A 52 5.15 -9.88 -2.67
CA PHE A 52 3.95 -9.62 -1.88
C PHE A 52 3.97 -8.24 -1.23
N TYR A 53 5.08 -7.85 -0.64
CA TYR A 53 5.22 -6.53 -0.03
C TYR A 53 5.24 -5.42 -1.07
N GLY A 54 5.87 -5.65 -2.22
CA GLY A 54 5.86 -4.70 -3.32
C GLY A 54 4.45 -4.45 -3.87
N VAL A 55 3.68 -5.52 -4.13
CA VAL A 55 2.29 -5.40 -4.57
C VAL A 55 1.42 -4.75 -3.48
N MET A 56 1.59 -5.17 -2.22
CA MET A 56 0.89 -4.58 -1.09
C MET A 56 1.20 -3.07 -0.95
N THR A 57 2.45 -2.67 -1.13
CA THR A 57 2.86 -1.26 -1.11
C THR A 57 2.11 -0.45 -2.15
N VAL A 58 2.01 -0.96 -3.38
CA VAL A 58 1.26 -0.29 -4.46
C VAL A 58 -0.22 -0.17 -4.11
N VAL A 59 -0.84 -1.25 -3.61
CA VAL A 59 -2.26 -1.24 -3.23
C VAL A 59 -2.52 -0.30 -2.05
N PHE A 60 -1.67 -0.34 -1.03
CA PHE A 60 -1.81 0.56 0.12
C PHE A 60 -1.62 2.02 -0.30
N SER A 61 -0.61 2.31 -1.11
CA SER A 61 -0.37 3.66 -1.60
C SER A 61 -1.45 4.18 -2.55
N ALA A 62 -2.22 3.30 -3.19
CA ALA A 62 -3.37 3.68 -3.99
C ALA A 62 -4.58 4.13 -3.16
N VAL A 63 -4.69 3.66 -1.91
CA VAL A 63 -5.80 3.97 -0.99
C VAL A 63 -5.37 4.96 0.10
N LEU A 64 -4.18 4.73 0.65
CA LEU A 64 -3.55 5.59 1.66
C LEU A 64 -2.67 6.65 0.96
N ASN A 65 -2.22 7.64 1.70
CA ASN A 65 -1.14 8.49 1.19
C ASN A 65 0.21 7.72 1.20
N ASN A 66 1.14 8.15 0.36
CA ASN A 66 2.44 7.50 0.17
C ASN A 66 3.22 7.35 1.48
N VAL A 67 3.16 8.37 2.36
CA VAL A 67 3.89 8.38 3.63
C VAL A 67 3.35 7.31 4.57
N THR A 68 2.02 7.25 4.76
CA THR A 68 1.38 6.24 5.61
C THR A 68 1.62 4.82 5.09
N ALA A 69 1.49 4.61 3.77
CA ALA A 69 1.77 3.32 3.15
C ALA A 69 3.22 2.88 3.43
N MET A 70 4.20 3.79 3.25
CA MET A 70 5.62 3.48 3.49
C MET A 70 5.91 3.20 4.97
N ILE A 71 5.30 3.94 5.90
CA ILE A 71 5.48 3.70 7.34
C ILE A 71 5.00 2.30 7.72
N ILE A 72 3.80 1.91 7.25
CA ILE A 72 3.22 0.60 7.57
C ILE A 72 4.08 -0.52 6.96
N VAL A 73 4.33 -0.47 5.67
CA VAL A 73 5.04 -1.54 4.97
C VAL A 73 6.50 -1.60 5.40
N GLY A 74 7.18 -0.47 5.52
CA GLY A 74 8.58 -0.42 5.95
C GLY A 74 8.78 -0.94 7.37
N ALA A 75 7.87 -0.64 8.31
CA ALA A 75 7.93 -1.21 9.65
C ALA A 75 7.77 -2.73 9.63
N LEU A 76 6.83 -3.24 8.84
CA LEU A 76 6.58 -4.68 8.70
C LEU A 76 7.74 -5.40 8.01
N SER A 77 8.34 -4.79 6.98
CA SER A 77 9.55 -5.29 6.33
C SER A 77 10.71 -5.40 7.33
N GLY A 78 10.87 -4.39 8.19
CA GLY A 78 11.87 -4.42 9.26
C GLY A 78 11.68 -5.60 10.20
N VAL A 79 10.47 -5.78 10.73
CA VAL A 79 10.15 -6.87 11.67
C VAL A 79 10.26 -8.24 10.99
N SER A 80 9.72 -8.38 9.78
CA SER A 80 9.71 -9.67 9.06
C SER A 80 11.12 -10.12 8.68
N LEU A 81 11.94 -9.22 8.14
CA LEU A 81 13.32 -9.53 7.77
C LEU A 81 14.22 -9.77 9.00
N ALA A 82 13.96 -9.10 10.12
CA ALA A 82 14.64 -9.37 11.37
C ALA A 82 14.34 -10.79 11.88
N LYS A 83 13.07 -11.20 11.90
CA LYS A 83 12.66 -12.56 12.29
C LYS A 83 13.19 -13.64 11.35
N LEU A 84 13.36 -13.34 10.07
CA LEU A 84 13.94 -14.24 9.06
C LEU A 84 15.47 -14.21 9.02
N CYS A 85 16.14 -13.48 9.91
CA CYS A 85 17.59 -13.29 9.91
C CYS A 85 18.14 -12.72 8.57
N LEU A 86 17.32 -11.93 7.85
CA LEU A 86 17.62 -11.34 6.54
C LEU A 86 17.80 -9.81 6.60
N THR A 87 18.28 -9.29 7.72
CA THR A 87 18.48 -7.84 7.93
C THR A 87 19.42 -7.20 6.92
N ASN A 88 20.35 -7.97 6.34
CA ASN A 88 21.22 -7.53 5.25
C ASN A 88 20.47 -7.17 3.95
N LYS A 89 19.23 -7.63 3.77
CA LYS A 89 18.37 -7.31 2.63
C LYS A 89 17.42 -6.13 2.90
N LEU A 90 17.34 -5.66 4.15
CA LEU A 90 16.39 -4.63 4.56
C LEU A 90 16.50 -3.35 3.73
N LEU A 91 17.71 -2.88 3.45
CA LEU A 91 17.92 -1.69 2.64
C LEU A 91 17.31 -1.83 1.23
N GLY A 92 17.51 -3.01 0.60
CA GLY A 92 16.94 -3.30 -0.71
C GLY A 92 15.41 -3.30 -0.70
N PHE A 93 14.80 -3.92 0.32
CA PHE A 93 13.35 -3.91 0.49
C PHE A 93 12.82 -2.49 0.65
N LEU A 94 13.37 -1.72 1.59
CA LEU A 94 12.91 -0.35 1.85
C LEU A 94 13.06 0.58 0.64
N LEU A 95 14.14 0.45 -0.14
CA LEU A 95 14.32 1.26 -1.36
C LEU A 95 13.31 0.89 -2.45
N ILE A 96 13.06 -0.41 -2.64
CA ILE A 96 12.06 -0.88 -3.61
C ILE A 96 10.66 -0.43 -3.18
N GLU A 97 10.30 -0.59 -1.92
CA GLU A 97 9.02 -0.16 -1.36
C GLU A 97 8.82 1.35 -1.46
N ALA A 98 9.87 2.15 -1.18
CA ALA A 98 9.82 3.61 -1.33
C ALA A 98 9.57 4.05 -2.78
N LEU A 99 10.13 3.35 -3.77
CA LEU A 99 9.80 3.59 -5.18
C LEU A 99 8.37 3.17 -5.50
N LEU A 100 7.93 2.01 -4.99
CA LEU A 100 6.61 1.47 -5.23
C LEU A 100 5.49 2.28 -4.57
N THR A 101 5.73 2.97 -3.45
CA THR A 101 4.73 3.91 -2.90
C THR A 101 4.43 5.04 -3.89
N ASN A 102 5.43 5.58 -4.57
CA ASN A 102 5.21 6.60 -5.60
C ASN A 102 4.49 6.02 -6.82
N VAL A 103 4.85 4.81 -7.25
CA VAL A 103 4.16 4.11 -8.36
C VAL A 103 2.70 3.84 -8.00
N GLY A 104 2.43 3.34 -6.78
CA GLY A 104 1.07 3.11 -6.29
C GLY A 104 0.25 4.39 -6.17
N GLY A 105 0.90 5.48 -5.77
CA GLY A 105 0.29 6.81 -5.72
C GLY A 105 -0.21 7.34 -7.06
N LEU A 106 0.23 6.77 -8.18
CA LEU A 106 -0.29 7.10 -9.52
C LEU A 106 -1.56 6.33 -9.90
N LEU A 107 -1.95 5.33 -9.10
CA LEU A 107 -3.06 4.44 -9.45
C LEU A 107 -4.43 5.09 -9.28
N THR A 108 -4.59 5.96 -8.28
CA THR A 108 -5.87 6.60 -7.98
C THR A 108 -5.76 8.13 -7.89
N LEU A 109 -6.90 8.81 -8.07
CA LEU A 109 -6.96 10.26 -7.95
C LEU A 109 -6.68 10.75 -6.52
N ILE A 110 -7.06 9.97 -5.50
CA ILE A 110 -7.07 10.42 -4.10
C ILE A 110 -5.74 10.19 -3.38
N SER A 111 -4.88 9.33 -3.92
CA SER A 111 -3.64 8.93 -3.27
C SER A 111 -2.55 10.00 -3.29
N SER A 112 -2.63 10.97 -4.20
CA SER A 112 -1.67 12.06 -4.27
C SER A 112 -2.30 13.39 -4.64
N VAL A 113 -1.79 14.48 -4.04
CA VAL A 113 -2.29 15.84 -4.26
C VAL A 113 -2.24 16.25 -5.74
N PRO A 114 -1.18 16.00 -6.51
CA PRO A 114 -1.14 16.31 -7.94
C PRO A 114 -2.26 15.65 -8.73
N ASN A 115 -2.58 14.37 -8.43
CA ASN A 115 -3.64 13.65 -9.12
C ASN A 115 -5.02 14.28 -8.83
N ILE A 116 -5.27 14.69 -7.58
CA ILE A 116 -6.51 15.38 -7.18
C ILE A 116 -6.66 16.68 -7.98
N ILE A 117 -5.59 17.48 -8.06
CA ILE A 117 -5.62 18.78 -8.76
C ILE A 117 -5.88 18.57 -10.26
N ILE A 118 -5.13 17.67 -10.90
CA ILE A 118 -5.25 17.38 -12.34
C ILE A 118 -6.62 16.78 -12.65
N GLY A 119 -7.07 15.81 -11.85
CA GLY A 119 -8.36 15.16 -12.04
C GLY A 119 -9.53 16.13 -11.93
N ASN A 120 -9.49 17.02 -10.93
CA ASN A 120 -10.52 18.04 -10.76
C ASN A 120 -10.50 19.07 -11.90
N ALA A 121 -9.32 19.58 -12.28
CA ALA A 121 -9.18 20.55 -13.36
C ALA A 121 -9.59 20.00 -14.74
N ALA A 122 -9.33 18.72 -14.98
CA ALA A 122 -9.62 18.06 -16.24
C ALA A 122 -10.99 17.34 -16.27
N GLY A 123 -11.74 17.34 -15.17
CA GLY A 123 -13.03 16.64 -15.05
C GLY A 123 -12.91 15.13 -15.24
N ILE A 124 -11.77 14.53 -14.82
CA ILE A 124 -11.55 13.09 -15.00
C ILE A 124 -12.19 12.34 -13.83
N THR A 125 -13.03 11.35 -14.13
CA THR A 125 -13.65 10.51 -13.11
C THR A 125 -12.65 9.53 -12.50
N PHE A 126 -12.89 9.12 -11.24
CA PHE A 126 -12.05 8.18 -10.52
C PHE A 126 -11.84 6.86 -11.30
N VAL A 127 -12.93 6.29 -11.86
CA VAL A 127 -12.85 5.02 -12.60
C VAL A 127 -12.07 5.18 -13.92
N THR A 128 -12.28 6.27 -14.64
CA THR A 128 -11.54 6.54 -15.88
C THR A 128 -10.04 6.68 -15.60
N PHE A 129 -9.69 7.40 -14.54
CA PHE A 129 -8.29 7.55 -14.13
C PHE A 129 -7.68 6.19 -13.76
N PHE A 130 -8.36 5.44 -12.89
CA PHE A 130 -7.92 4.11 -12.44
C PHE A 130 -7.68 3.16 -13.62
N ILE A 131 -8.65 3.02 -14.53
CA ILE A 131 -8.53 2.11 -15.69
C ILE A 131 -7.37 2.52 -16.59
N LYS A 132 -7.20 3.83 -16.85
CA LYS A 132 -6.11 4.31 -17.70
C LYS A 132 -4.74 4.22 -17.04
N ALA A 133 -4.63 4.43 -15.74
CA ALA A 133 -3.38 4.36 -14.99
C ALA A 133 -2.92 2.92 -14.72
N SER A 134 -3.85 1.98 -14.51
CA SER A 134 -3.59 0.60 -14.11
C SER A 134 -2.53 -0.13 -14.95
N PRO A 135 -2.57 -0.12 -16.30
CA PRO A 135 -1.58 -0.85 -17.08
C PRO A 135 -0.17 -0.29 -16.90
N TYR A 136 -0.02 1.02 -16.80
CA TYR A 136 1.29 1.66 -16.59
C TYR A 136 1.84 1.35 -15.19
N VAL A 137 0.97 1.42 -14.18
CA VAL A 137 1.34 1.09 -12.79
C VAL A 137 1.71 -0.39 -12.67
N ALA A 138 0.98 -1.31 -13.33
CA ALA A 138 1.31 -2.74 -13.33
C ALA A 138 2.69 -3.00 -13.94
N VAL A 139 3.00 -2.41 -15.10
CA VAL A 139 4.30 -2.55 -15.74
C VAL A 139 5.40 -1.94 -14.89
N ALA A 140 5.21 -0.72 -14.37
CA ALA A 140 6.19 -0.06 -13.51
C ALA A 140 6.46 -0.87 -12.23
N THR A 141 5.42 -1.44 -11.62
CA THR A 141 5.54 -2.32 -10.44
C THR A 141 6.38 -3.55 -10.77
N ALA A 142 6.05 -4.26 -11.85
CA ALA A 142 6.78 -5.46 -12.25
C ALA A 142 8.26 -5.16 -12.55
N VAL A 143 8.53 -4.09 -13.28
CA VAL A 143 9.90 -3.66 -13.62
C VAL A 143 10.66 -3.27 -12.35
N THR A 144 10.06 -2.50 -11.45
CA THR A 144 10.71 -2.06 -10.21
C THR A 144 11.05 -3.26 -9.32
N ILE A 145 10.14 -4.21 -9.14
CA ILE A 145 10.39 -5.42 -8.35
C ILE A 145 11.47 -6.27 -9.01
N TYR A 146 11.39 -6.50 -10.32
CA TYR A 146 12.37 -7.31 -11.04
C TYR A 146 13.78 -6.69 -10.99
N MET A 147 13.91 -5.40 -11.32
CA MET A 147 15.18 -4.70 -11.26
C MET A 147 15.75 -4.64 -9.84
N GLY A 148 14.89 -4.34 -8.87
CA GLY A 148 15.29 -4.28 -7.47
C GLY A 148 15.75 -5.63 -6.94
N ALA A 149 15.04 -6.73 -7.23
CA ALA A 149 15.44 -8.08 -6.86
C ALA A 149 16.82 -8.42 -7.43
N ARG A 150 17.08 -8.07 -8.70
CA ARG A 150 18.37 -8.29 -9.35
C ARG A 150 19.49 -7.43 -8.75
N LEU A 151 19.22 -6.15 -8.53
CA LEU A 151 20.20 -5.19 -8.02
C LEU A 151 20.67 -5.52 -6.60
N PHE A 152 19.72 -5.90 -5.73
CA PHE A 152 19.99 -6.23 -4.32
C PHE A 152 20.22 -7.72 -4.07
N GLY A 153 20.27 -8.54 -5.11
CA GLY A 153 20.51 -9.98 -5.01
C GLY A 153 19.48 -10.68 -4.12
N ILE A 154 18.19 -10.31 -4.25
CA ILE A 154 17.08 -10.94 -3.52
C ILE A 154 16.60 -12.12 -4.37
N GLU A 155 17.01 -13.33 -3.96
CA GLU A 155 16.69 -14.57 -4.66
C GLU A 155 15.75 -15.43 -3.81
N SER A 156 15.04 -16.36 -4.48
CA SER A 156 14.26 -17.40 -3.81
C SER A 156 15.17 -18.38 -3.08
N LEU A 157 14.69 -18.92 -1.96
CA LEU A 157 15.41 -19.92 -1.18
C LEU A 157 15.61 -21.19 -2.00
N LYS A 158 16.86 -21.70 -2.02
CA LYS A 158 17.25 -22.95 -2.68
C LYS A 158 17.33 -24.04 -1.62
N GLY A 159 16.60 -25.12 -1.81
CA GLY A 159 16.57 -26.28 -0.93
C GLY A 159 15.36 -26.34 0.00
N ASP A 160 14.84 -27.55 0.20
CA ASP A 160 13.61 -27.75 0.98
C ASP A 160 13.81 -27.55 2.48
N ALA A 161 15.01 -27.82 2.98
CA ALA A 161 15.38 -27.57 4.39
C ALA A 161 15.32 -26.08 4.73
N ALA A 162 15.93 -25.20 3.89
CA ALA A 162 15.92 -23.77 4.09
C ALA A 162 14.49 -23.18 4.00
N LYS A 163 13.67 -23.72 3.09
CA LYS A 163 12.25 -23.32 2.99
C LYS A 163 11.44 -23.75 4.21
N ALA A 164 11.67 -24.96 4.73
CA ALA A 164 10.98 -25.44 5.93
C ALA A 164 11.35 -24.63 7.17
N GLU A 165 12.63 -24.28 7.33
CA GLU A 165 13.10 -23.43 8.41
C GLU A 165 12.48 -22.01 8.32
N ALA A 166 12.54 -21.37 7.16
CA ALA A 166 11.93 -20.08 6.94
C ALA A 166 10.41 -20.09 7.18
N ALA A 167 9.71 -21.12 6.73
CA ALA A 167 8.28 -21.29 6.95
C ALA A 167 7.94 -21.44 8.45
N SER A 168 8.78 -22.13 9.24
CA SER A 168 8.59 -22.27 10.68
C SER A 168 8.76 -20.92 11.41
N LEU A 169 9.69 -20.08 10.98
CA LEU A 169 9.91 -18.75 11.54
C LEU A 169 8.70 -17.83 11.27
N VAL A 170 8.14 -17.93 10.08
CA VAL A 170 6.97 -17.12 9.68
C VAL A 170 5.67 -17.61 10.33
N ALA A 171 5.55 -18.90 10.63
CA ALA A 171 4.39 -19.44 11.35
C ALA A 171 4.21 -18.84 12.75
N GLY A 172 5.29 -18.33 13.36
CA GLY A 172 5.27 -17.65 14.66
C GLY A 172 4.73 -16.21 14.65
N PHE A 173 4.28 -15.67 13.50
CA PHE A 173 3.59 -14.38 13.48
C PHE A 173 2.13 -14.56 13.89
N ASP A 174 1.68 -13.79 14.89
CA ASP A 174 0.28 -13.76 15.28
C ASP A 174 -0.50 -12.87 14.31
N GLU A 175 -1.55 -13.39 13.71
CA GLU A 175 -2.42 -12.64 12.77
C GLU A 175 -3.17 -11.49 13.47
N ASN A 176 -3.37 -11.59 14.79
CA ASN A 176 -4.04 -10.57 15.56
C ASN A 176 -3.10 -9.51 16.13
N ASP A 177 -1.80 -9.65 15.88
CA ASP A 177 -0.81 -8.66 16.29
C ASP A 177 -1.09 -7.32 15.59
N GLY A 178 -1.36 -6.28 16.40
CA GLY A 178 -1.78 -4.96 15.90
C GLY A 178 -3.30 -4.73 15.84
N ILE A 179 -4.15 -5.69 16.23
CA ILE A 179 -5.58 -5.48 16.40
C ILE A 179 -5.87 -5.19 17.89
N GLU A 180 -5.97 -3.90 18.23
CA GLU A 180 -6.27 -3.50 19.62
C GLU A 180 -7.71 -3.80 20.03
N SER A 181 -8.66 -3.71 19.09
CA SER A 181 -10.08 -3.94 19.31
C SER A 181 -10.76 -4.55 18.09
N ALA A 182 -11.41 -5.70 18.27
CA ALA A 182 -12.18 -6.36 17.21
C ALA A 182 -13.30 -5.47 16.64
N GLY A 183 -13.94 -4.66 17.50
CA GLY A 183 -14.98 -3.71 17.06
C GLY A 183 -14.40 -2.61 16.18
N PHE A 184 -13.26 -2.05 16.55
CA PHE A 184 -12.60 -1.01 15.76
C PHE A 184 -12.02 -1.56 14.46
N PHE A 185 -11.50 -2.78 14.45
CA PHE A 185 -11.07 -3.49 13.25
C PHE A 185 -12.23 -3.68 12.26
N CYS A 186 -13.38 -4.17 12.75
CA CYS A 186 -14.59 -4.39 11.95
C CYS A 186 -15.10 -3.05 11.37
N PHE A 187 -15.14 -2.01 12.20
CA PHE A 187 -15.50 -0.65 11.78
C PHE A 187 -14.55 -0.10 10.70
N GLY A 188 -13.23 -0.20 10.90
CA GLY A 188 -12.23 0.26 9.93
C GLY A 188 -12.33 -0.49 8.60
N THR A 189 -12.56 -1.82 8.64
CA THR A 189 -12.74 -2.64 7.44
C THR A 189 -14.01 -2.25 6.69
N ALA A 190 -15.14 -2.09 7.39
CA ALA A 190 -16.40 -1.67 6.81
C ALA A 190 -16.31 -0.28 6.19
N MET A 191 -15.70 0.68 6.90
CA MET A 191 -15.50 2.04 6.41
C MET A 191 -14.58 2.10 5.18
N THR A 192 -13.50 1.30 5.15
CA THR A 192 -12.62 1.23 3.98
C THR A 192 -13.35 0.68 2.77
N SER A 193 -14.11 -0.38 2.96
CA SER A 193 -14.93 -0.98 1.90
C SER A 193 -15.98 0.01 1.38
N LEU A 194 -16.69 0.68 2.27
CA LEU A 194 -17.68 1.70 1.92
C LEU A 194 -17.03 2.88 1.16
N PHE A 195 -15.86 3.33 1.60
CA PHE A 195 -15.15 4.42 0.95
C PHE A 195 -14.74 4.06 -0.49
N ILE A 196 -14.20 2.85 -0.71
CA ILE A 196 -13.83 2.38 -2.05
C ILE A 196 -15.08 2.28 -2.94
N ILE A 197 -16.18 1.73 -2.43
CA ILE A 197 -17.46 1.62 -3.15
C ILE A 197 -18.01 3.01 -3.48
N ALA A 198 -18.00 3.93 -2.52
CA ALA A 198 -18.48 5.30 -2.74
C ALA A 198 -17.66 6.02 -3.81
N MET A 199 -16.33 5.88 -3.80
CA MET A 199 -15.46 6.46 -4.82
C MET A 199 -15.68 5.85 -6.21
N ALA A 200 -15.91 4.55 -6.29
CA ALA A 200 -16.25 3.88 -7.54
C ALA A 200 -17.63 4.30 -8.05
N SER A 201 -18.63 4.39 -7.17
CA SER A 201 -20.01 4.76 -7.53
C SER A 201 -20.17 6.24 -7.88
N ALA A 202 -19.38 7.13 -7.27
CA ALA A 202 -19.39 8.57 -7.61
C ALA A 202 -19.05 8.81 -9.09
N SER A 203 -18.31 7.91 -9.73
CA SER A 203 -18.06 7.96 -11.18
C SER A 203 -19.27 7.64 -12.06
N ILE A 204 -20.28 6.98 -11.51
CA ILE A 204 -21.50 6.58 -12.21
C ILE A 204 -22.56 7.68 -12.05
N MET A 205 -22.44 8.48 -10.99
CA MET A 205 -23.38 9.56 -10.65
C MET A 205 -22.91 10.93 -11.15
N VAL A 206 -22.14 11.00 -12.23
CA VAL A 206 -21.78 12.29 -12.83
C VAL A 206 -23.03 12.86 -13.51
N TRP A 207 -23.45 13.95 -12.95
CA TRP A 207 -24.48 14.85 -13.42
C TRP A 207 -23.97 15.68 -14.60
#